data_ff4592e671f31b9a68055deb15fef8ed
#
_entry.id   ff4592e671f31b9a68055deb15fef8ed
#
_cell.length_a   1.000
_cell.length_b   1.000
_cell.length_c   1.000
_cell.angle_alpha   90.00
_cell.angle_beta   90.00
_cell.angle_gamma   90.00
#
_symmetry.space_group_name_H-M   'P 1'
#
loop_
_entity.id
_entity.type
_entity.pdbx_description
1 polymer ?
#
loop_
_entity_poly.entity_id
_entity_poly.type
_entity_poly.pdbx_seq_one_letter_code
_entity_poly.pdbx_strand_id
1 'polypeptide(L)'
;MQRRKEDKLTAEKYAKYAQILEKTRWASDFSWQHIKVICRFIDPVMAKPGAVVFKEGDSDKSLGIIVKGAIDIYKENTKVTTLSSSQTFGEMALIDGEPRSATGIARDETVIFFIRESHLMQLTEEDPALGVQLLWKIAKLISQRLRFTTGRLVDYMGNPPGKDEK
;
A
#
# COMPACT_ATOMS: atom_id res chain seq x y z
N MET A 1 -26.87 -4.10 26.34
CA MET A 1 -25.78 -3.30 26.93
C MET A 1 -24.42 -3.65 26.33
N GLN A 2 -24.11 -4.93 26.08
CA GLN A 2 -22.85 -5.43 25.49
C GLN A 2 -22.63 -4.93 24.05
N ARG A 3 -23.62 -5.05 23.16
CA ARG A 3 -23.57 -4.59 21.76
C ARG A 3 -23.22 -3.11 21.62
N ARG A 4 -23.77 -2.22 22.47
CA ARG A 4 -23.43 -0.78 22.49
C ARG A 4 -21.98 -0.49 22.90
N LYS A 5 -21.37 -1.34 23.74
CA LYS A 5 -19.95 -1.22 24.13
C LYS A 5 -19.03 -1.66 22.98
N GLU A 6 -19.40 -2.74 22.28
CA GLU A 6 -18.67 -3.24 21.10
C GLU A 6 -18.70 -2.23 19.94
N ASP A 7 -19.89 -1.65 19.66
CA ASP A 7 -20.04 -0.61 18.63
C ASP A 7 -19.21 0.64 18.95
N LYS A 8 -19.17 1.06 20.21
CA LYS A 8 -18.37 2.21 20.65
C LYS A 8 -16.86 1.95 20.52
N LEU A 9 -16.40 0.78 20.95
CA LEU A 9 -14.99 0.39 20.86
C LEU A 9 -14.54 0.30 19.39
N THR A 10 -15.39 -0.21 18.52
CA THR A 10 -15.16 -0.31 17.09
C THR A 10 -15.07 1.09 16.46
N ALA A 11 -15.97 2.00 16.81
CA ALA A 11 -15.94 3.38 16.32
C ALA A 11 -14.68 4.14 16.77
N GLU A 12 -14.25 3.98 18.02
CA GLU A 12 -13.03 4.58 18.56
C GLU A 12 -11.77 4.03 17.84
N LYS A 13 -11.75 2.74 17.54
CA LYS A 13 -10.68 2.10 16.77
C LYS A 13 -10.55 2.72 15.37
N TYR A 14 -11.65 2.84 14.65
CA TYR A 14 -11.63 3.42 13.30
C TYR A 14 -11.30 4.92 13.30
N ALA A 15 -11.75 5.66 14.31
CA ALA A 15 -11.36 7.07 14.47
C ALA A 15 -9.85 7.22 14.66
N LYS A 16 -9.21 6.33 15.42
CA LYS A 16 -7.75 6.31 15.60
C LYS A 16 -7.02 6.01 14.29
N TYR A 17 -7.52 5.05 13.51
CA TYR A 17 -6.93 4.74 12.20
C TYR A 17 -7.07 5.91 11.22
N ALA A 18 -8.23 6.59 11.23
CA ALA A 18 -8.47 7.76 10.41
C ALA A 18 -7.48 8.90 10.74
N GLN A 19 -7.22 9.17 12.02
CA GLN A 19 -6.23 10.16 12.44
C GLN A 19 -4.79 9.81 12.02
N ILE A 20 -4.45 8.51 11.97
CA ILE A 20 -3.14 8.06 11.51
C ILE A 20 -3.05 8.20 9.98
N LEU A 21 -4.06 7.73 9.26
CA LEU A 21 -4.10 7.74 7.80
C LEU A 21 -4.11 9.17 7.24
N GLU A 22 -4.87 10.08 7.85
CA GLU A 22 -4.96 11.50 7.46
C GLU A 22 -3.61 12.19 7.42
N LYS A 23 -2.69 11.82 8.31
CA LYS A 23 -1.32 12.38 8.37
C LYS A 23 -0.43 11.92 7.22
N THR A 24 -0.86 10.92 6.46
CA THR A 24 -0.10 10.42 5.33
C THR A 24 -0.37 11.23 4.06
N ARG A 25 0.66 11.41 3.22
CA ARG A 25 0.49 12.00 1.89
C ARG A 25 -0.47 11.19 1.02
N TRP A 26 -0.62 9.89 1.31
CA TRP A 26 -1.57 9.04 0.60
C TRP A 26 -3.01 9.52 0.76
N ALA A 27 -3.38 10.02 1.94
CA ALA A 27 -4.74 10.46 2.24
C ALA A 27 -5.11 11.84 1.67
N SER A 28 -4.15 12.59 1.10
CA SER A 28 -4.36 13.99 0.67
C SER A 28 -5.47 14.22 -0.37
N ASP A 29 -5.84 13.18 -1.12
CA ASP A 29 -6.90 13.25 -2.15
C ASP A 29 -8.30 12.98 -1.56
N PHE A 30 -8.40 12.63 -0.26
CA PHE A 30 -9.65 12.25 0.40
C PHE A 30 -10.07 13.25 1.45
N SER A 31 -11.38 13.51 1.54
CA SER A 31 -11.96 14.27 2.65
C SER A 31 -11.86 13.46 3.96
N TRP A 32 -11.95 14.14 5.10
CA TRP A 32 -12.03 13.48 6.41
C TRP A 32 -13.15 12.43 6.48
N GLN A 33 -14.31 12.71 5.86
CA GLN A 33 -15.42 11.75 5.81
C GLN A 33 -15.04 10.50 5.01
N HIS A 34 -14.40 10.67 3.84
CA HIS A 34 -13.91 9.55 3.03
C HIS A 34 -12.87 8.71 3.79
N ILE A 35 -11.94 9.35 4.50
CA ILE A 35 -10.92 8.66 5.30
C ILE A 35 -11.58 7.80 6.38
N LYS A 36 -12.61 8.29 7.06
CA LYS A 36 -13.36 7.51 8.07
C LYS A 36 -14.05 6.29 7.45
N VAL A 37 -14.61 6.42 6.25
CA VAL A 37 -15.23 5.29 5.55
C VAL A 37 -14.17 4.27 5.16
N ILE A 38 -13.07 4.70 4.52
CA ILE A 38 -11.94 3.83 4.12
C ILE A 38 -11.42 3.03 5.32
N CYS A 39 -11.30 3.67 6.49
CA CYS A 39 -10.78 3.02 7.70
C CYS A 39 -11.64 1.87 8.23
N ARG A 40 -12.89 1.74 7.81
CA ARG A 40 -13.74 0.58 8.13
C ARG A 40 -13.30 -0.69 7.38
N PHE A 41 -12.58 -0.51 6.29
CA PHE A 41 -12.12 -1.56 5.37
C PHE A 41 -10.61 -1.82 5.47
N ILE A 42 -9.96 -1.34 6.53
CA ILE A 42 -8.52 -1.49 6.75
C ILE A 42 -8.23 -2.61 7.74
N ASP A 43 -7.27 -3.46 7.36
CA ASP A 43 -6.60 -4.41 8.25
C ASP A 43 -5.23 -3.84 8.65
N PRO A 44 -5.03 -3.42 9.92
CA PRO A 44 -3.74 -2.93 10.38
C PRO A 44 -2.81 -4.10 10.69
N VAL A 45 -1.57 -3.99 10.26
CA VAL A 45 -0.49 -4.95 10.56
C VAL A 45 0.72 -4.21 11.10
N MET A 46 1.32 -4.77 12.15
CA MET A 46 2.62 -4.32 12.67
C MET A 46 3.67 -5.39 12.32
N ALA A 47 4.70 -4.97 11.61
CA ALA A 47 5.83 -5.82 11.23
C ALA A 47 7.08 -5.41 12.02
N LYS A 48 7.76 -6.40 12.61
CA LYS A 48 9.05 -6.19 13.29
C LYS A 48 10.17 -6.06 12.25
N PRO A 49 11.29 -5.41 12.57
CA PRO A 49 12.46 -5.38 11.70
C PRO A 49 12.86 -6.79 11.23
N GLY A 50 13.10 -6.95 9.93
CA GLY A 50 13.43 -8.21 9.28
C GLY A 50 12.24 -9.13 8.99
N ALA A 51 11.02 -8.80 9.42
CA ALA A 51 9.85 -9.60 9.12
C ALA A 51 9.49 -9.52 7.63
N VAL A 52 9.21 -10.67 7.02
CA VAL A 52 8.67 -10.74 5.67
C VAL A 52 7.20 -10.31 5.71
N VAL A 53 6.88 -9.23 5.00
CA VAL A 53 5.52 -8.67 4.91
C VAL A 53 4.72 -9.39 3.81
N PHE A 54 5.35 -9.68 2.69
CA PHE A 54 4.83 -10.46 1.57
C PHE A 54 5.99 -11.06 0.78
N LYS A 55 5.75 -12.15 0.08
CA LYS A 55 6.73 -12.82 -0.79
C LYS A 55 6.35 -12.71 -2.25
N GLU A 56 7.36 -12.67 -3.11
CA GLU A 56 7.18 -12.87 -4.55
C GLU A 56 6.47 -14.20 -4.81
N GLY A 57 5.46 -14.16 -5.68
CA GLY A 57 4.62 -15.32 -5.99
C GLY A 57 3.43 -15.55 -5.05
N ASP A 58 3.31 -14.81 -3.93
CA ASP A 58 2.13 -14.89 -3.06
C ASP A 58 0.87 -14.45 -3.82
N SER A 59 -0.24 -15.17 -3.63
CA SER A 59 -1.54 -14.88 -4.25
C SER A 59 -2.38 -13.84 -3.50
N ASP A 60 -1.80 -13.13 -2.52
CA ASP A 60 -2.51 -12.12 -1.74
C ASP A 60 -2.79 -10.87 -2.58
N LYS A 61 -4.09 -10.54 -2.72
CA LYS A 61 -4.61 -9.40 -3.47
C LYS A 61 -4.97 -8.26 -2.52
N SER A 62 -3.96 -7.52 -2.10
CA SER A 62 -4.18 -6.38 -1.21
C SER A 62 -3.24 -5.22 -1.52
N LEU A 63 -3.75 -4.01 -1.31
CA LEU A 63 -2.96 -2.77 -1.27
C LEU A 63 -2.45 -2.56 0.15
N GLY A 64 -1.16 -2.42 0.33
CA GLY A 64 -0.54 -2.00 1.60
C GLY A 64 -0.19 -0.51 1.56
N ILE A 65 -0.59 0.23 2.59
CA ILE A 65 -0.24 1.63 2.82
C ILE A 65 0.69 1.68 4.03
N ILE A 66 1.92 2.11 3.85
CA ILE A 66 2.88 2.26 4.95
C ILE A 66 2.54 3.54 5.70
N VAL A 67 2.10 3.43 6.96
CA VAL A 67 1.77 4.59 7.79
C VAL A 67 2.91 4.98 8.73
N LYS A 68 3.80 4.03 9.06
CA LYS A 68 5.03 4.25 9.83
C LYS A 68 6.08 3.24 9.39
N GLY A 69 7.37 3.62 9.42
CA GLY A 69 8.48 2.72 9.10
C GLY A 69 8.79 2.65 7.61
N ALA A 70 9.49 1.58 7.22
CA ALA A 70 9.93 1.35 5.85
C ALA A 70 9.99 -0.14 5.49
N ILE A 71 9.81 -0.45 4.21
CA ILE A 71 9.86 -1.80 3.64
C ILE A 71 10.90 -1.82 2.52
N ASP A 72 11.86 -2.73 2.62
CA ASP A 72 12.80 -3.04 1.54
C ASP A 72 12.15 -4.01 0.55
N ILE A 73 12.20 -3.66 -0.73
CA ILE A 73 11.63 -4.45 -1.82
C ILE A 73 12.74 -5.19 -2.55
N TYR A 74 12.56 -6.49 -2.69
CA TYR A 74 13.48 -7.40 -3.36
C TYR A 74 12.82 -8.09 -4.55
N LYS A 75 13.58 -8.23 -5.65
CA LYS A 75 13.23 -9.05 -6.81
C LYS A 75 14.37 -10.04 -7.03
N GLU A 76 14.07 -11.35 -7.05
CA GLU A 76 15.09 -12.38 -7.23
C GLU A 76 16.33 -12.18 -6.33
N ASN A 77 16.12 -11.92 -5.04
CA ASN A 77 17.15 -11.62 -4.03
C ASN A 77 17.92 -10.29 -4.21
N THR A 78 17.62 -9.50 -5.25
CA THR A 78 18.23 -8.19 -5.45
C THR A 78 17.34 -7.11 -4.84
N LYS A 79 17.92 -6.27 -3.99
CA LYS A 79 17.20 -5.11 -3.45
C LYS A 79 16.96 -4.09 -4.56
N VAL A 80 15.69 -3.83 -4.86
CA VAL A 80 15.26 -2.91 -5.92
C VAL A 80 15.07 -1.49 -5.41
N THR A 81 14.43 -1.36 -4.24
CA THR A 81 14.09 -0.06 -3.64
C THR A 81 13.71 -0.20 -2.17
N THR A 82 13.57 0.93 -1.48
CA THR A 82 12.95 1.01 -0.16
C THR A 82 11.70 1.88 -0.24
N LEU A 83 10.58 1.40 0.28
CA LEU A 83 9.34 2.15 0.43
C LEU A 83 9.24 2.66 1.85
N SER A 84 8.91 3.95 2.00
CA SER A 84 8.79 4.64 3.28
C SER A 84 7.34 5.00 3.61
N SER A 85 7.12 5.60 4.77
CA SER A 85 5.80 6.12 5.17
C SER A 85 5.14 6.95 4.07
N SER A 86 3.84 6.83 3.93
CA SER A 86 2.97 7.39 2.88
C SER A 86 3.09 6.73 1.51
N GLN A 87 3.98 5.76 1.34
CA GLN A 87 4.07 4.98 0.11
C GLN A 87 3.23 3.69 0.20
N THR A 88 2.94 3.10 -0.95
CA THR A 88 2.10 1.91 -1.09
C THR A 88 2.81 0.80 -1.80
N PHE A 89 2.30 -0.42 -1.70
CA PHE A 89 2.71 -1.59 -2.46
C PHE A 89 1.51 -2.50 -2.70
N GLY A 90 1.64 -3.43 -3.65
CA GLY A 90 0.64 -4.45 -3.92
C GLY A 90 -0.54 -3.98 -4.78
N GLU A 91 -0.49 -2.75 -5.31
CA GLU A 91 -1.52 -2.22 -6.20
C GLU A 91 -1.67 -3.02 -7.50
N MET A 92 -0.58 -3.63 -8.01
CA MET A 92 -0.63 -4.47 -9.21
C MET A 92 -1.47 -5.71 -8.94
N ALA A 93 -1.10 -6.53 -7.97
CA ALA A 93 -1.82 -7.75 -7.59
C ALA A 93 -3.28 -7.49 -7.21
N LEU A 94 -3.59 -6.31 -6.64
CA LEU A 94 -4.96 -5.91 -6.34
C LEU A 94 -5.79 -5.66 -7.60
N ILE A 95 -5.18 -5.14 -8.68
CA ILE A 95 -5.89 -4.71 -9.90
C ILE A 95 -5.92 -5.80 -10.97
N ASP A 96 -4.79 -6.50 -11.20
CA ASP A 96 -4.68 -7.51 -12.27
C ASP A 96 -4.93 -8.95 -11.76
N GLY A 97 -4.93 -9.14 -10.43
CA GLY A 97 -5.14 -10.44 -9.82
C GLY A 97 -3.93 -11.38 -9.90
N GLU A 98 -2.82 -10.92 -10.49
CA GLU A 98 -1.59 -11.69 -10.61
C GLU A 98 -0.86 -11.81 -9.26
N PRO A 99 -0.02 -12.83 -9.07
CA PRO A 99 0.78 -12.99 -7.86
C PRO A 99 1.67 -11.79 -7.56
N ARG A 100 2.08 -11.63 -6.30
CA ARG A 100 3.05 -10.59 -5.89
C ARG A 100 4.28 -10.61 -6.77
N SER A 101 4.63 -9.49 -7.36
CA SER A 101 5.77 -9.34 -8.29
C SER A 101 7.13 -9.25 -7.61
N ALA A 102 7.16 -9.12 -6.27
CA ALA A 102 8.37 -8.91 -5.49
C ALA A 102 8.17 -9.37 -4.04
N THR A 103 9.24 -9.41 -3.25
CA THR A 103 9.23 -9.67 -1.81
C THR A 103 9.43 -8.36 -1.05
N GLY A 104 8.64 -8.14 0.00
CA GLY A 104 8.76 -7.00 0.92
C GLY A 104 9.20 -7.43 2.32
N ILE A 105 10.27 -6.82 2.82
CA ILE A 105 10.82 -7.08 4.15
C ILE A 105 10.80 -5.78 4.96
N ALA A 106 10.24 -5.80 6.15
CA ALA A 106 10.24 -4.66 7.04
C ALA A 106 11.68 -4.28 7.44
N ARG A 107 12.09 -3.06 7.15
CA ARG A 107 13.43 -2.56 7.46
C ARG A 107 13.55 -2.19 8.95
N ASP A 108 12.49 -1.62 9.48
CA ASP A 108 12.35 -1.19 10.86
C ASP A 108 10.95 -1.59 11.38
N GLU A 109 10.59 -1.15 12.60
CA GLU A 109 9.22 -1.35 13.09
C GLU A 109 8.24 -0.61 12.20
N THR A 110 7.48 -1.36 11.43
CA THR A 110 6.63 -0.86 10.36
C THR A 110 5.15 -1.11 10.66
N VAL A 111 4.33 -0.08 10.48
CA VAL A 111 2.87 -0.17 10.57
C VAL A 111 2.28 0.01 9.18
N ILE A 112 1.47 -0.97 8.78
CA ILE A 112 0.89 -1.06 7.44
C ILE A 112 -0.63 -1.16 7.58
N PHE A 113 -1.35 -0.43 6.75
CA PHE A 113 -2.79 -0.55 6.58
C PHE A 113 -3.07 -1.26 5.27
N PHE A 114 -3.67 -2.46 5.36
CA PHE A 114 -4.05 -3.23 4.18
C PHE A 114 -5.49 -2.97 3.79
N ILE A 115 -5.74 -2.82 2.48
CA ILE A 115 -7.07 -2.87 1.86
C ILE A 115 -7.07 -4.10 0.95
N ARG A 116 -7.85 -5.13 1.30
CA ARG A 116 -8.00 -6.34 0.49
C ARG A 116 -8.92 -6.11 -0.69
N GLU A 117 -8.80 -6.94 -1.72
CA GLU A 117 -9.71 -6.92 -2.88
C GLU A 117 -11.18 -6.96 -2.45
N SER A 118 -11.54 -7.90 -1.55
CA SER A 118 -12.90 -8.03 -1.02
C SER A 118 -13.40 -6.76 -0.30
N HIS A 119 -12.53 -6.10 0.43
CA HIS A 119 -12.84 -4.84 1.11
C HIS A 119 -13.02 -3.69 0.13
N LEU A 120 -12.22 -3.63 -0.93
CA LEU A 120 -12.37 -2.64 -2.00
C LEU A 120 -13.70 -2.83 -2.73
N MET A 121 -14.07 -4.07 -3.05
CA MET A 121 -15.35 -4.38 -3.68
C MET A 121 -16.52 -3.98 -2.79
N GLN A 122 -16.50 -4.35 -1.51
CA GLN A 122 -17.54 -3.97 -0.55
C GLN A 122 -17.65 -2.45 -0.40
N LEU A 123 -16.53 -1.73 -0.31
CA LEU A 123 -16.53 -0.26 -0.25
C LEU A 123 -17.17 0.33 -1.51
N THR A 124 -16.87 -0.25 -2.69
CA THR A 124 -17.43 0.21 -3.97
C THR A 124 -18.94 -0.03 -4.07
N GLU A 125 -19.43 -1.11 -3.46
CA GLU A 125 -20.88 -1.37 -3.35
C GLU A 125 -21.58 -0.40 -2.39
N GLU A 126 -20.96 -0.09 -1.23
CA GLU A 126 -21.53 0.81 -0.22
C GLU A 126 -21.45 2.29 -0.64
N ASP A 127 -20.35 2.70 -1.28
CA ASP A 127 -20.10 4.07 -1.76
C ASP A 127 -19.40 4.04 -3.12
N PRO A 128 -20.14 3.92 -4.23
CA PRO A 128 -19.57 3.84 -5.58
C PRO A 128 -18.69 5.05 -5.96
N ALA A 129 -19.04 6.24 -5.49
CA ALA A 129 -18.27 7.44 -5.78
C ALA A 129 -16.89 7.39 -5.13
N LEU A 130 -16.82 6.97 -3.86
CA LEU A 130 -15.56 6.76 -3.13
C LEU A 130 -14.78 5.60 -3.72
N GLY A 131 -15.44 4.51 -4.12
CA GLY A 131 -14.83 3.36 -4.81
C GLY A 131 -14.11 3.80 -6.09
N VAL A 132 -14.79 4.57 -6.94
CA VAL A 132 -14.19 5.15 -8.17
C VAL A 132 -13.01 6.06 -7.84
N GLN A 133 -13.13 6.93 -6.83
CA GLN A 133 -12.04 7.82 -6.41
C GLN A 133 -10.81 7.02 -5.95
N LEU A 134 -11.00 5.93 -5.21
CA LEU A 134 -9.94 5.06 -4.74
C LEU A 134 -9.27 4.31 -5.90
N LEU A 135 -10.06 3.73 -6.83
CA LEU A 135 -9.55 3.09 -8.03
C LEU A 135 -8.75 4.06 -8.90
N TRP A 136 -9.25 5.29 -9.08
CA TRP A 136 -8.54 6.34 -9.82
C TRP A 136 -7.19 6.69 -9.18
N LYS A 137 -7.14 6.74 -7.84
CA LYS A 137 -5.90 6.94 -7.11
C LYS A 137 -4.91 5.79 -7.35
N ILE A 138 -5.37 4.55 -7.28
CA ILE A 138 -4.54 3.36 -7.54
C ILE A 138 -3.99 3.40 -8.97
N ALA A 139 -4.83 3.72 -9.96
CA ALA A 139 -4.41 3.86 -11.35
C ALA A 139 -3.32 4.93 -11.54
N LYS A 140 -3.46 6.09 -10.86
CA LYS A 140 -2.42 7.13 -10.86
C LYS A 140 -1.10 6.62 -10.28
N LEU A 141 -1.13 5.86 -9.18
CA LEU A 141 0.07 5.29 -8.55
C LEU A 141 0.78 4.32 -9.49
N ILE A 142 0.05 3.43 -10.16
CA ILE A 142 0.60 2.50 -11.16
C ILE A 142 1.22 3.27 -12.32
N SER A 143 0.52 4.27 -12.86
CA SER A 143 1.02 5.11 -13.96
C SER A 143 2.31 5.85 -13.57
N GLN A 144 2.38 6.42 -12.36
CA GLN A 144 3.58 7.09 -11.86
C GLN A 144 4.76 6.13 -11.72
N ARG A 145 4.53 4.92 -11.20
CA ARG A 145 5.57 3.89 -11.09
C ARG A 145 6.08 3.42 -12.43
N LEU A 146 5.17 3.21 -13.39
CA LEU A 146 5.55 2.84 -14.75
C LEU A 146 6.47 3.89 -15.38
N ARG A 147 6.11 5.18 -15.29
CA ARG A 147 6.95 6.28 -15.80
C ARG A 147 8.33 6.31 -15.14
N PHE A 148 8.37 6.16 -13.81
CA PHE A 148 9.61 6.14 -13.05
C PHE A 148 10.50 4.96 -13.46
N THR A 149 9.94 3.75 -13.59
CA THR A 149 10.65 2.54 -13.98
C THR A 149 11.15 2.63 -15.43
N THR A 150 10.32 3.16 -16.34
CA THR A 150 10.71 3.39 -17.73
C THR A 150 11.88 4.39 -17.83
N GLY A 151 11.84 5.48 -17.06
CA GLY A 151 12.95 6.44 -16.99
C GLY A 151 14.25 5.78 -16.55
N ARG A 152 14.22 5.01 -15.45
CA ARG A 152 15.39 4.27 -14.97
C ARG A 152 15.92 3.25 -15.98
N LEU A 153 15.03 2.60 -16.73
CA LEU A 153 15.43 1.66 -17.79
C LEU A 153 16.18 2.39 -18.91
N VAL A 154 15.68 3.55 -19.34
CA VAL A 154 16.34 4.38 -20.36
C VAL A 154 17.74 4.83 -19.89
N ASP A 155 17.84 5.30 -18.63
CA ASP A 155 19.12 5.71 -18.04
C ASP A 155 20.11 4.53 -18.00
N TYR A 156 19.65 3.34 -17.62
CA TYR A 156 20.48 2.11 -17.62
C TYR A 156 20.92 1.71 -19.02
N MET A 157 20.04 1.81 -20.02
CA MET A 157 20.38 1.49 -21.42
C MET A 157 21.33 2.53 -22.04
N GLY A 158 21.22 3.81 -21.63
CA GLY A 158 22.09 4.89 -22.09
C GLY A 158 23.49 4.87 -21.43
N ASN A 159 23.58 4.43 -20.17
CA ASN A 159 24.81 4.34 -19.38
C ASN A 159 24.86 3.01 -18.61
N PRO A 160 25.10 1.86 -19.27
CA PRO A 160 25.20 0.59 -18.57
C PRO A 160 26.40 0.60 -17.62
N PRO A 161 26.22 0.16 -16.34
CA PRO A 161 27.32 0.08 -15.39
C PRO A 161 28.44 -0.82 -15.95
N GLY A 162 29.66 -0.32 -16.02
CA GLY A 162 30.85 -1.06 -16.47
C GLY A 162 31.47 -0.61 -17.80
N LYS A 163 31.05 0.53 -18.40
CA LYS A 163 31.73 1.07 -19.60
C LYS A 163 32.90 2.04 -19.32
N ASP A 164 33.14 2.38 -18.07
CA ASP A 164 34.20 3.35 -17.68
C ASP A 164 35.49 2.69 -17.21
N GLU A 165 35.70 1.39 -17.47
CA GLU A 165 36.98 0.71 -17.26
C GLU A 165 37.52 0.18 -18.59
N LYS A 166 38.12 1.08 -19.40
CA LYS A 166 39.16 0.75 -20.37
C LYS A 166 40.11 1.93 -20.54
#